data_1000eb35581020120f24d4c285b31497
#
_entry.id   1000eb35581020120f24d4c285b31497
#
_cell.length_a   1.000
_cell.length_b   1.000
_cell.length_c   1.000
_cell.angle_alpha   90.00
_cell.angle_beta   90.00
_cell.angle_gamma   90.00
#
_symmetry.space_group_name_H-M   'P 1'
#
loop_
_entity.id
_entity.type
_entity.pdbx_description
1 polymer ?
#
loop_
_entity_poly.entity_id
_entity_poly.type
_entity_poly.pdbx_seq_one_letter_code
_entity_poly.pdbx_strand_id
1 'polypeptide(L)'
;KVSKLSIRYIIHYLMDNLKKEFLFKNVSAIKGVGKKLTSYFSNKKIEKVNDLLWNFPYSFTDRSNLYKIEKLVLGTIATVNVKVKKYSFPRLRSLPNKITCEDDTGKIDLIYFNSREGYLKKILPLNKEVTVSGKVQSYKNKLQIINPDYVTGIENTEYVKKIMPKYSLTEGIN
;
A
#
# COMPACT_ATOMS: atom_id res chain seq x y z
N LYS A 1 2.22 3.22 20.01
CA LYS A 1 0.87 3.17 20.64
C LYS A 1 0.29 4.58 20.58
N VAL A 2 -0.54 4.85 19.59
CA VAL A 2 -1.36 6.07 19.61
C VAL A 2 -2.40 5.85 20.70
N SER A 3 -2.30 6.61 21.78
CA SER A 3 -3.19 6.42 22.94
C SER A 3 -4.63 6.75 22.55
N LYS A 4 -5.61 6.06 23.13
CA LYS A 4 -7.05 6.36 22.98
C LYS A 4 -7.37 7.84 23.29
N LEU A 5 -6.55 8.51 24.10
CA LEU A 5 -6.65 9.93 24.42
C LEU A 5 -6.34 10.82 23.19
N SER A 6 -5.33 10.50 22.40
CA SER A 6 -4.97 11.30 21.19
C SER A 6 -6.08 11.27 20.13
N ILE A 7 -6.72 10.10 19.95
CA ILE A 7 -7.85 9.96 19.02
C ILE A 7 -9.05 10.80 19.49
N ARG A 8 -9.34 10.80 20.78
CA ARG A 8 -10.43 11.58 21.39
C ARG A 8 -10.21 13.10 21.24
N TYR A 9 -8.95 13.55 21.39
CA TYR A 9 -8.58 14.96 21.22
C TYR A 9 -8.72 15.42 19.76
N ILE A 10 -8.28 14.58 18.80
CA ILE A 10 -8.39 14.86 17.37
C ILE A 10 -9.87 14.92 16.95
N ILE A 11 -10.70 14.01 17.44
CA ILE A 11 -12.15 14.01 17.17
C ILE A 11 -12.80 15.26 17.73
N HIS A 12 -12.44 15.66 18.95
CA HIS A 12 -12.99 16.86 19.61
C HIS A 12 -12.61 18.13 18.84
N TYR A 13 -11.34 18.27 18.45
CA TYR A 13 -10.84 19.38 17.66
C TYR A 13 -11.51 19.47 16.27
N LEU A 14 -11.71 18.34 15.60
CA LEU A 14 -12.41 18.28 14.31
C LEU A 14 -13.90 18.59 14.46
N MET A 15 -14.54 18.18 15.55
CA MET A 15 -15.96 18.46 15.80
C MET A 15 -16.22 19.93 16.14
N ASP A 16 -15.27 20.62 16.78
CA ASP A 16 -15.42 22.05 17.10
C ASP A 16 -15.24 22.94 15.85
N ASN A 17 -14.46 22.50 14.87
CA ASN A 17 -14.20 23.25 13.63
C ASN A 17 -15.12 22.88 12.45
N LEU A 18 -15.80 21.74 12.49
CA LEU A 18 -16.82 21.38 11.52
C LEU A 18 -18.18 21.89 12.02
N LYS A 19 -18.94 22.58 11.15
CA LYS A 19 -20.34 22.91 11.44
C LYS A 19 -21.05 21.61 11.81
N LYS A 20 -21.39 21.43 13.07
CA LYS A 20 -22.01 20.19 13.64
C LYS A 20 -23.15 19.66 12.75
N GLU A 21 -23.91 20.58 12.18
CA GLU A 21 -25.02 20.29 11.26
C GLU A 21 -24.59 19.47 10.02
N PHE A 22 -23.36 19.71 9.49
CA PHE A 22 -22.86 18.96 8.32
C PHE A 22 -22.60 17.49 8.63
N LEU A 23 -22.19 17.16 9.85
CA LEU A 23 -21.91 15.77 10.25
C LEU A 23 -23.16 14.87 10.23
N PHE A 24 -24.33 15.46 10.43
CA PHE A 24 -25.59 14.73 10.44
C PHE A 24 -26.29 14.68 9.08
N LYS A 25 -25.74 15.35 8.05
CA LYS A 25 -26.23 15.25 6.67
C LYS A 25 -25.91 13.88 6.10
N ASN A 26 -26.71 13.47 5.09
CA ASN A 26 -26.45 12.28 4.31
C ASN A 26 -25.07 12.35 3.63
N VAL A 27 -24.38 11.22 3.46
CA VAL A 27 -23.06 11.16 2.81
C VAL A 27 -23.05 11.74 1.39
N SER A 28 -24.19 11.77 0.71
CA SER A 28 -24.36 12.43 -0.60
C SER A 28 -24.12 13.95 -0.57
N ALA A 29 -24.10 14.56 0.63
CA ALA A 29 -23.72 15.99 0.78
C ALA A 29 -22.22 16.24 0.59
N ILE A 30 -21.41 15.21 0.60
CA ILE A 30 -19.95 15.30 0.34
C ILE A 30 -19.73 15.45 -1.17
N LYS A 31 -18.97 16.48 -1.55
CA LYS A 31 -18.61 16.72 -2.95
C LYS A 31 -17.93 15.46 -3.54
N GLY A 32 -18.46 14.96 -4.66
CA GLY A 32 -17.96 13.76 -5.32
C GLY A 32 -18.69 12.46 -4.92
N VAL A 33 -19.55 12.48 -3.91
CA VAL A 33 -20.38 11.33 -3.54
C VAL A 33 -21.71 11.39 -4.28
N GLY A 34 -21.77 10.72 -5.43
CA GLY A 34 -23.00 10.57 -6.21
C GLY A 34 -23.85 9.36 -5.77
N LYS A 35 -25.02 9.18 -6.41
CA LYS A 35 -25.98 8.10 -6.08
C LYS A 35 -25.34 6.69 -6.00
N LYS A 36 -24.42 6.37 -6.92
CA LYS A 36 -23.73 5.07 -6.97
C LYS A 36 -22.87 4.85 -5.72
N LEU A 37 -22.06 5.85 -5.31
CA LEU A 37 -21.24 5.76 -4.11
C LEU A 37 -22.10 5.73 -2.84
N THR A 38 -23.18 6.50 -2.79
CA THR A 38 -24.15 6.46 -1.67
C THR A 38 -24.70 5.05 -1.48
N SER A 39 -25.08 4.34 -2.56
CA SER A 39 -25.53 2.96 -2.48
C SER A 39 -24.47 2.02 -1.90
N TYR A 40 -23.20 2.18 -2.30
CA TYR A 40 -22.09 1.38 -1.75
C TYR A 40 -21.83 1.69 -0.26
N PHE A 41 -21.92 2.95 0.15
CA PHE A 41 -21.84 3.33 1.55
C PHE A 41 -22.96 2.74 2.39
N SER A 42 -24.18 2.71 1.85
CA SER A 42 -25.34 2.10 2.50
C SER A 42 -25.13 0.61 2.80
N ASN A 43 -24.44 -0.13 1.91
CA ASN A 43 -24.06 -1.54 2.15
C ASN A 43 -23.12 -1.70 3.37
N LYS A 44 -22.40 -0.65 3.75
CA LYS A 44 -21.58 -0.57 4.97
C LYS A 44 -22.33 0.02 6.16
N LYS A 45 -23.62 0.29 6.05
CA LYS A 45 -24.41 1.03 7.06
C LYS A 45 -23.85 2.43 7.34
N ILE A 46 -23.26 3.05 6.34
CA ILE A 46 -22.76 4.42 6.38
C ILE A 46 -23.77 5.29 5.63
N GLU A 47 -24.60 6.01 6.34
CA GLU A 47 -25.66 6.85 5.77
C GLU A 47 -25.36 8.33 5.92
N LYS A 48 -24.73 8.72 7.03
CA LYS A 48 -24.42 10.10 7.38
C LYS A 48 -22.91 10.34 7.32
N VAL A 49 -22.52 11.60 7.16
CA VAL A 49 -21.12 12.03 7.19
C VAL A 49 -20.45 11.58 8.49
N ASN A 50 -21.15 11.63 9.60
CA ASN A 50 -20.69 11.17 10.90
C ASN A 50 -20.28 9.68 10.89
N ASP A 51 -21.01 8.83 10.19
CA ASP A 51 -20.73 7.40 10.15
C ASP A 51 -19.38 7.09 9.52
N LEU A 52 -18.90 7.93 8.58
CA LEU A 52 -17.55 7.81 8.02
C LEU A 52 -16.46 7.99 9.09
N LEU A 53 -16.68 8.86 10.08
CA LEU A 53 -15.71 9.09 11.15
C LEU A 53 -15.60 7.88 12.09
N TRP A 54 -16.65 7.08 12.19
CA TRP A 54 -16.69 5.87 13.01
C TRP A 54 -16.28 4.60 12.24
N ASN A 55 -16.03 4.73 10.93
CA ASN A 55 -15.52 3.62 10.13
C ASN A 55 -14.01 3.46 10.36
N PHE A 56 -13.63 2.83 11.46
CA PHE A 56 -12.23 2.64 11.82
C PHE A 56 -11.55 1.53 10.98
N PRO A 57 -10.24 1.67 10.71
CA PRO A 57 -9.48 0.59 10.09
C PRO A 57 -9.44 -0.64 11.02
N TYR A 58 -9.58 -1.82 10.45
CA TYR A 58 -9.48 -3.08 11.21
C TYR A 58 -8.03 -3.48 11.51
N SER A 59 -7.08 -2.99 10.72
CA SER A 59 -5.63 -3.20 10.94
C SER A 59 -4.79 -2.12 10.28
N PHE A 60 -3.49 -2.19 10.52
CA PHE A 60 -2.51 -1.29 9.90
C PHE A 60 -1.40 -2.11 9.24
N THR A 61 -0.88 -1.61 8.12
CA THR A 61 0.35 -2.10 7.52
C THR A 61 1.46 -1.12 7.83
N ASP A 62 2.45 -1.58 8.59
CA ASP A 62 3.63 -0.77 8.88
C ASP A 62 4.69 -0.99 7.79
N ARG A 63 5.07 0.09 7.10
CA ARG A 63 6.12 0.13 6.08
C ARG A 63 7.20 1.14 6.46
N SER A 64 7.18 1.66 7.70
CA SER A 64 8.05 2.75 8.15
C SER A 64 9.52 2.37 8.20
N ASN A 65 9.82 1.08 8.38
CA ASN A 65 11.19 0.60 8.53
C ASN A 65 11.77 0.14 7.19
N LEU A 66 13.01 0.59 6.91
CA LEU A 66 13.84 0.06 5.83
C LEU A 66 14.64 -1.13 6.35
N TYR A 67 14.57 -2.23 5.63
CA TYR A 67 15.30 -3.45 5.97
C TYR A 67 16.39 -3.74 4.93
N LYS A 68 17.47 -4.37 5.38
CA LYS A 68 18.41 -5.04 4.50
C LYS A 68 17.88 -6.42 4.13
N ILE A 69 18.29 -6.96 2.97
CA ILE A 69 17.79 -8.24 2.46
C ILE A 69 18.04 -9.37 3.46
N GLU A 70 19.18 -9.39 4.14
CA GLU A 70 19.52 -10.40 5.17
C GLU A 70 18.56 -10.42 6.36
N LYS A 71 17.91 -9.27 6.67
CA LYS A 71 16.99 -9.12 7.80
C LYS A 71 15.52 -9.34 7.44
N LEU A 72 15.25 -9.75 6.20
CA LEU A 72 13.88 -9.98 5.75
C LEU A 72 13.30 -11.24 6.39
N VAL A 73 12.08 -11.11 6.91
CA VAL A 73 11.32 -12.21 7.51
C VAL A 73 10.22 -12.65 6.56
N LEU A 74 10.15 -13.96 6.30
CA LEU A 74 9.14 -14.54 5.42
C LEU A 74 7.73 -14.27 5.95
N GLY A 75 6.83 -13.96 5.02
CA GLY A 75 5.41 -13.71 5.33
C GLY A 75 5.11 -12.29 5.78
N THR A 76 6.11 -11.48 6.14
CA THR A 76 5.95 -10.08 6.55
C THR A 76 5.94 -9.13 5.36
N ILE A 77 5.42 -7.93 5.56
CA ILE A 77 5.56 -6.82 4.62
C ILE A 77 6.82 -6.05 5.00
N ALA A 78 7.72 -5.86 4.03
CA ALA A 78 8.96 -5.15 4.23
C ALA A 78 9.17 -4.09 3.17
N THR A 79 9.94 -3.06 3.52
CA THR A 79 10.42 -2.03 2.60
C THR A 79 11.94 -2.13 2.52
N VAL A 80 12.48 -2.21 1.29
CA VAL A 80 13.90 -2.38 1.02
C VAL A 80 14.38 -1.38 -0.04
N ASN A 81 15.62 -0.92 0.08
CA ASN A 81 16.31 -0.22 -0.98
C ASN A 81 17.24 -1.20 -1.69
N VAL A 82 17.04 -1.39 -2.99
CA VAL A 82 17.76 -2.39 -3.76
C VAL A 82 18.16 -1.85 -5.13
N LYS A 83 19.28 -2.35 -5.64
CA LYS A 83 19.77 -2.06 -6.99
C LYS A 83 19.27 -3.08 -7.98
N VAL A 84 18.67 -2.64 -9.08
CA VAL A 84 18.20 -3.51 -10.16
C VAL A 84 19.39 -4.05 -10.95
N LYS A 85 19.56 -5.38 -11.03
CA LYS A 85 20.73 -6.01 -11.66
C LYS A 85 20.41 -6.74 -12.94
N LYS A 86 19.26 -7.41 -13.03
CA LYS A 86 18.95 -8.27 -14.16
C LYS A 86 17.46 -8.40 -14.40
N TYR A 87 17.07 -8.37 -15.67
CA TYR A 87 15.74 -8.74 -16.11
C TYR A 87 15.73 -10.19 -16.65
N SER A 88 14.64 -10.88 -16.44
CA SER A 88 14.29 -12.13 -17.09
C SER A 88 12.84 -12.06 -17.55
N PHE A 89 12.64 -11.82 -18.83
CA PHE A 89 11.33 -11.70 -19.47
C PHE A 89 11.12 -12.94 -20.34
N PRO A 90 10.33 -13.92 -19.88
CA PRO A 90 10.08 -15.13 -20.65
C PRO A 90 9.20 -14.83 -21.86
N ARG A 91 9.42 -15.54 -22.97
CA ARG A 91 8.60 -15.43 -24.18
C ARG A 91 7.16 -15.93 -23.97
N LEU A 92 6.99 -16.91 -23.07
CA LEU A 92 5.68 -17.47 -22.74
C LEU A 92 4.93 -16.54 -21.76
N ARG A 93 3.78 -16.04 -22.16
CA ARG A 93 2.95 -15.13 -21.35
C ARG A 93 2.43 -15.75 -20.04
N SER A 94 2.39 -17.09 -19.96
CA SER A 94 2.02 -17.80 -18.73
C SER A 94 3.07 -17.75 -17.64
N LEU A 95 4.32 -17.39 -17.99
CA LEU A 95 5.40 -17.29 -17.02
C LEU A 95 5.54 -15.83 -16.55
N PRO A 96 5.81 -15.62 -15.26
CA PRO A 96 5.97 -14.27 -14.72
C PRO A 96 7.29 -13.64 -15.16
N ASN A 97 7.27 -12.31 -15.28
CA ASN A 97 8.49 -11.54 -15.40
C ASN A 97 9.25 -11.54 -14.09
N LYS A 98 10.56 -11.66 -14.16
CA LYS A 98 11.41 -11.67 -12.99
C LYS A 98 12.49 -10.61 -13.11
N ILE A 99 12.64 -9.82 -12.06
CA ILE A 99 13.66 -8.79 -11.93
C ILE A 99 14.51 -9.14 -10.70
N THR A 100 15.80 -9.43 -10.91
CA THR A 100 16.72 -9.69 -9.81
C THR A 100 17.32 -8.38 -9.34
N CYS A 101 17.15 -8.11 -8.07
CA CYS A 101 17.69 -6.95 -7.36
C CYS A 101 18.65 -7.41 -6.26
N GLU A 102 19.54 -6.52 -5.83
CA GLU A 102 20.47 -6.79 -4.73
C GLU A 102 20.70 -5.55 -3.88
N ASP A 103 21.10 -5.75 -2.65
CA ASP A 103 21.77 -4.78 -1.81
C ASP A 103 23.16 -5.30 -1.41
N ASP A 104 23.82 -4.67 -0.46
CA ASP A 104 25.11 -5.08 0.08
C ASP A 104 25.06 -6.39 0.89
N THR A 105 23.89 -6.89 1.24
CA THR A 105 23.69 -8.07 2.11
C THR A 105 23.15 -9.29 1.38
N GLY A 106 22.50 -9.10 0.21
CA GLY A 106 21.92 -10.24 -0.49
C GLY A 106 21.24 -9.90 -1.80
N LYS A 107 20.47 -10.90 -2.29
CA LYS A 107 19.68 -10.80 -3.53
C LYS A 107 18.22 -11.12 -3.27
N ILE A 108 17.34 -10.42 -3.99
CA ILE A 108 15.91 -10.66 -3.96
C ILE A 108 15.34 -10.60 -5.37
N ASP A 109 14.39 -11.46 -5.67
CA ASP A 109 13.70 -11.48 -6.95
C ASP A 109 12.35 -10.77 -6.83
N LEU A 110 12.09 -9.82 -7.72
CA LEU A 110 10.76 -9.21 -7.88
C LEU A 110 10.03 -9.94 -9.00
N ILE A 111 8.88 -10.49 -8.69
CA ILE A 111 8.09 -11.33 -9.59
C ILE A 111 6.85 -10.57 -10.01
N TYR A 112 6.62 -10.42 -11.30
CA TYR A 112 5.46 -9.73 -11.85
C TYR A 112 4.66 -10.62 -12.79
N PHE A 113 3.39 -10.80 -12.46
CA PHE A 113 2.42 -11.43 -13.35
C PHE A 113 1.71 -10.36 -14.18
N ASN A 114 1.48 -10.68 -15.46
CA ASN A 114 0.67 -9.83 -16.37
C ASN A 114 1.17 -8.38 -16.56
N SER A 115 2.44 -8.11 -16.33
CA SER A 115 3.04 -6.79 -16.53
C SER A 115 3.83 -6.69 -17.83
N ARG A 116 3.76 -5.55 -18.52
CA ARG A 116 4.49 -5.32 -19.77
C ARG A 116 5.95 -4.97 -19.49
N GLU A 117 6.88 -5.51 -20.29
CA GLU A 117 8.33 -5.24 -20.13
C GLU A 117 8.67 -3.75 -20.12
N GLY A 118 8.10 -2.96 -21.04
CA GLY A 118 8.37 -1.52 -21.14
C GLY A 118 7.98 -0.77 -19.86
N TYR A 119 6.87 -1.15 -19.24
CA TYR A 119 6.47 -0.60 -17.95
C TYR A 119 7.45 -0.96 -16.84
N LEU A 120 7.84 -2.25 -16.76
CA LEU A 120 8.78 -2.73 -15.74
C LEU A 120 10.16 -2.06 -15.88
N LYS A 121 10.67 -1.92 -17.10
CA LYS A 121 11.93 -1.21 -17.36
C LYS A 121 11.88 0.27 -16.96
N LYS A 122 10.71 0.90 -17.06
CA LYS A 122 10.50 2.30 -16.64
C LYS A 122 10.52 2.47 -15.13
N ILE A 123 9.82 1.60 -14.38
CA ILE A 123 9.72 1.71 -12.91
C ILE A 123 10.92 1.09 -12.17
N LEU A 124 11.63 0.17 -12.82
CA LEU A 124 12.77 -0.58 -12.30
C LEU A 124 13.96 -0.45 -13.27
N PRO A 125 14.54 0.73 -13.46
CA PRO A 125 15.62 0.91 -14.44
C PRO A 125 16.89 0.17 -14.03
N LEU A 126 17.54 -0.47 -15.02
CA LEU A 126 18.72 -1.29 -14.80
C LEU A 126 19.85 -0.48 -14.15
N ASN A 127 20.56 -1.09 -13.20
CA ASN A 127 21.66 -0.50 -12.43
C ASN A 127 21.27 0.73 -11.57
N LYS A 128 20.00 1.05 -11.47
CA LYS A 128 19.51 2.11 -10.56
C LYS A 128 19.06 1.49 -9.24
N GLU A 129 19.17 2.29 -8.20
CA GLU A 129 18.63 1.97 -6.88
C GLU A 129 17.16 2.41 -6.81
N VAL A 130 16.33 1.56 -6.21
CA VAL A 130 14.89 1.76 -6.06
C VAL A 130 14.44 1.31 -4.68
N THR A 131 13.40 1.94 -4.19
CA THR A 131 12.68 1.51 -2.98
C THR A 131 11.55 0.59 -3.39
N VAL A 132 11.52 -0.60 -2.82
CA VAL A 132 10.48 -1.61 -3.08
C VAL A 132 9.80 -1.98 -1.76
N SER A 133 8.48 -2.07 -1.75
CA SER A 133 7.75 -2.56 -0.59
C SER A 133 6.69 -3.58 -1.00
N GLY A 134 6.65 -4.70 -0.26
CA GLY A 134 5.72 -5.78 -0.51
C GLY A 134 5.89 -6.93 0.45
N LYS A 135 5.07 -7.97 0.27
CA LYS A 135 5.12 -9.17 1.10
C LYS A 135 6.30 -10.05 0.70
N VAL A 136 7.17 -10.32 1.66
CA VAL A 136 8.34 -11.19 1.49
C VAL A 136 7.90 -12.65 1.44
N GLN A 137 8.38 -13.37 0.42
CA GLN A 137 8.11 -14.78 0.22
C GLN A 137 9.41 -15.51 -0.13
N SER A 138 9.36 -16.83 -0.20
CA SER A 138 10.48 -17.68 -0.64
C SER A 138 10.01 -18.65 -1.71
N TYR A 139 10.82 -18.83 -2.74
CA TYR A 139 10.64 -19.87 -3.74
C TYR A 139 11.99 -20.49 -4.09
N LYS A 140 12.12 -21.82 -3.99
CA LYS A 140 13.37 -22.56 -4.23
C LYS A 140 14.56 -21.93 -3.46
N ASN A 141 14.36 -21.66 -2.18
CA ASN A 141 15.34 -21.04 -1.26
C ASN A 141 15.84 -19.64 -1.69
N LYS A 142 15.09 -18.93 -2.54
CA LYS A 142 15.37 -17.54 -2.90
C LYS A 142 14.28 -16.63 -2.38
N LEU A 143 14.70 -15.50 -1.80
CA LEU A 143 13.76 -14.48 -1.39
C LEU A 143 13.14 -13.82 -2.61
N GLN A 144 11.83 -13.57 -2.53
CA GLN A 144 11.09 -12.88 -3.57
C GLN A 144 9.97 -12.00 -3.01
N ILE A 145 9.59 -10.99 -3.78
CA ILE A 145 8.37 -10.22 -3.58
C ILE A 145 7.54 -10.35 -4.86
N ILE A 146 6.31 -10.86 -4.73
CA ILE A 146 5.39 -11.01 -5.85
C ILE A 146 4.51 -9.78 -5.94
N ASN A 147 4.45 -9.17 -7.14
CA ASN A 147 3.69 -7.96 -7.42
C ASN A 147 3.85 -6.93 -6.28
N PRO A 148 5.05 -6.34 -6.11
CA PRO A 148 5.28 -5.36 -5.05
C PRO A 148 4.19 -4.30 -5.00
N ASP A 149 3.74 -3.94 -3.79
CA ASP A 149 2.71 -2.92 -3.60
C ASP A 149 3.20 -1.53 -4.00
N TYR A 150 4.50 -1.28 -3.75
CA TYR A 150 5.16 0.00 -4.08
C TYR A 150 6.52 -0.24 -4.70
N VAL A 151 6.79 0.52 -5.75
CA VAL A 151 8.11 0.67 -6.37
C VAL A 151 8.31 2.13 -6.70
N THR A 152 9.41 2.72 -6.24
CA THR A 152 9.73 4.13 -6.49
C THR A 152 11.25 4.34 -6.52
N GLY A 153 11.70 5.46 -7.06
CA GLY A 153 13.08 5.89 -6.90
C GLY A 153 13.39 6.20 -5.43
N ILE A 154 14.67 6.15 -5.06
CA ILE A 154 15.14 6.37 -3.68
C ILE A 154 14.73 7.75 -3.15
N GLU A 155 14.66 8.74 -4.01
CA GLU A 155 14.25 10.11 -3.66
C GLU A 155 12.84 10.18 -3.07
N ASN A 156 11.98 9.19 -3.37
CA ASN A 156 10.61 9.10 -2.89
C ASN A 156 10.41 8.04 -1.79
N THR A 157 11.47 7.54 -1.18
CA THR A 157 11.41 6.50 -0.13
C THR A 157 10.47 6.88 1.01
N GLU A 158 10.49 8.12 1.47
CA GLU A 158 9.64 8.61 2.56
C GLU A 158 8.13 8.55 2.22
N TYR A 159 7.78 8.59 0.93
CA TYR A 159 6.39 8.39 0.51
C TYR A 159 5.90 6.96 0.79
N VAL A 160 6.77 5.97 0.70
CA VAL A 160 6.46 4.54 0.95
C VAL A 160 6.53 4.21 2.44
N LYS A 161 7.44 4.86 3.19
CA LYS A 161 7.64 4.64 4.64
C LYS A 161 6.52 5.22 5.47
N LYS A 162 5.36 4.58 5.44
CA LYS A 162 4.16 5.02 6.17
C LYS A 162 3.45 3.84 6.84
N ILE A 163 2.78 4.15 7.94
CA ILE A 163 1.78 3.26 8.53
C ILE A 163 0.48 3.50 7.77
N MET A 164 0.01 2.48 7.07
CA MET A 164 -1.19 2.56 6.24
C MET A 164 -2.37 1.84 6.89
N PRO A 165 -3.50 2.53 7.10
CA PRO A 165 -4.70 1.91 7.64
C PRO A 165 -5.31 0.96 6.59
N LYS A 166 -5.81 -0.18 7.05
CA LYS A 166 -6.58 -1.13 6.26
C LYS A 166 -8.04 -1.08 6.65
N TYR A 167 -8.90 -0.84 5.67
CA TYR A 167 -10.34 -0.87 5.82
C TYR A 167 -10.93 -2.13 5.19
N SER A 168 -12.06 -2.58 5.70
CA SER A 168 -12.80 -3.68 5.09
C SER A 168 -13.21 -3.31 3.66
N LEU A 169 -12.92 -4.20 2.72
CA LEU A 169 -13.34 -4.03 1.33
C LEU A 169 -14.87 -4.05 1.23
N THR A 170 -15.38 -3.22 0.33
CA THR A 170 -16.79 -3.21 -0.04
C THR A 170 -16.86 -3.10 -1.55
N GLU A 171 -17.76 -3.84 -2.17
CA GLU A 171 -18.00 -3.74 -3.60
C GLU A 171 -18.18 -2.28 -4.02
N GLY A 172 -17.37 -1.85 -5.00
CA GLY A 172 -17.40 -0.49 -5.55
C GLY A 172 -16.71 0.60 -4.72
N ILE A 173 -16.09 0.28 -3.58
CA ILE A 173 -15.25 1.19 -2.78
C ILE A 173 -13.93 0.49 -2.53
N ASN A 174 -12.86 0.94 -3.22
CA ASN A 174 -11.48 0.45 -3.08
C ASN A 174 -10.58 1.55 -2.53
#